data_246c55b1fad61646dd2dea01f57449a7
#
_entry.id   246c55b1fad61646dd2dea01f57449a7
#
_cell.length_a   1.000
_cell.length_b   1.000
_cell.length_c   1.000
_cell.angle_alpha   90.00
_cell.angle_beta   90.00
_cell.angle_gamma   90.00
#
_symmetry.space_group_name_H-M   'P 1'
#
loop_
_entity.id
_entity.type
_entity.pdbx_description
1 polymer ?
#
loop_
_entity_poly.entity_id
_entity_poly.type
_entity_poly.pdbx_seq_one_letter_code
_entity_poly.pdbx_strand_id
1 'polypeptide(L)'
;MNEDINGVFENDLAEFVYMRTYSRWVDDLKRRETWKETVERATSFLKKVSKKKLFQSDYDLIKDYVYRMKVMPSMRLMWTAGKPAEVNNVAIYNCSTVPIDSLHSFAEVYFLLMSGAGVGIDVSKKYIEKLPKVKKLNGKKQKITFKDSKEGWSEGTLQCCQAMWDGFEVVWDLSKLRPQGARLKTFGGRSSGPGPLEETLHFIKHMVEAHRDRRLSPLNAFDIVTKIANSVVVGGVRRSSIITLSDLYDNGMRDAKQGQFWVTNAHRAMSNNSAIYDEKPNSIEFMKEWLALSESGTGERGIFNRYSINSLIPKRRRKRQDWTTNPCGEIILRPRGFCNLSEVVIRAEDTLPDLMEKVKVATIIGTIQSTLTDFSLLDELSPDWKKNAEEERLLGVSLTGQMDNPDILTPENLQALRDYSVGINVEYAERLGIPRSAAITTTKPSGTASILVNSSSGFHPRFADYYIRRVRISATDPLYRMMKDQGVKFSPEVGQPEETAMTWVVEFPVMAPENSVKVHEVDAISQLKQWLKIKHNYTEHTVSATIYVKPDEWFKVGHFVYENFDDVVGISFLPKDDHIYQLAPYEEIDKKTYEKMKEEFPKIDYSKLSEYEDEDFTTGAQTVACSGDSCEII
;
A
#
# COMPACT_ATOMS: atom_id res chain seq x y z
N MET A 1 12.79 -32.36 6.00
CA MET A 1 12.51 -30.98 5.55
C MET A 1 11.03 -30.78 5.15
N ASN A 2 10.24 -31.82 5.05
CA ASN A 2 8.81 -31.78 4.62
C ASN A 2 7.77 -31.75 5.76
N GLU A 3 8.17 -31.77 7.03
CA GLU A 3 7.22 -31.83 8.15
C GLU A 3 6.69 -30.46 8.61
N ASP A 4 7.36 -29.35 8.26
CA ASP A 4 7.04 -28.02 8.79
C ASP A 4 6.12 -27.17 7.88
N ILE A 5 5.81 -27.57 6.65
CA ILE A 5 4.99 -26.77 5.72
C ILE A 5 3.58 -27.33 5.56
N ASN A 6 3.40 -28.64 5.70
CA ASN A 6 2.09 -29.29 5.56
C ASN A 6 1.15 -28.91 6.72
N GLY A 7 0.20 -28.01 6.46
CA GLY A 7 -0.88 -27.66 7.39
C GLY A 7 -0.82 -26.26 8.01
N VAL A 8 0.15 -25.42 7.62
CA VAL A 8 0.19 -24.02 8.07
C VAL A 8 -0.69 -23.13 7.20
N PHE A 9 -0.66 -23.33 5.87
CA PHE A 9 -1.48 -22.59 4.93
C PHE A 9 -2.84 -23.29 4.74
N GLU A 10 -3.92 -22.51 4.77
CA GLU A 10 -5.28 -23.07 4.68
C GLU A 10 -5.66 -23.55 3.27
N ASN A 11 -4.99 -23.04 2.23
CA ASN A 11 -5.22 -23.42 0.84
C ASN A 11 -3.98 -23.17 -0.05
N ASP A 12 -4.00 -23.74 -1.28
CA ASP A 12 -2.91 -23.64 -2.24
C ASP A 12 -2.60 -22.19 -2.68
N LEU A 13 -3.61 -21.33 -2.72
CA LEU A 13 -3.45 -19.92 -3.04
C LEU A 13 -2.61 -19.19 -1.96
N ALA A 14 -2.87 -19.48 -0.69
CA ALA A 14 -2.13 -18.89 0.43
C ALA A 14 -0.65 -19.28 0.38
N GLU A 15 -0.35 -20.55 0.13
CA GLU A 15 1.02 -21.05 -0.01
C GLU A 15 1.72 -20.46 -1.23
N PHE A 16 1.04 -20.40 -2.37
CA PHE A 16 1.56 -19.74 -3.57
C PHE A 16 1.89 -18.26 -3.31
N VAL A 17 0.98 -17.52 -2.65
CA VAL A 17 1.20 -16.11 -2.29
C VAL A 17 2.38 -15.95 -1.34
N TYR A 18 2.55 -16.87 -0.38
CA TYR A 18 3.72 -16.90 0.48
C TYR A 18 5.00 -17.04 -0.33
N MET A 19 5.11 -18.06 -1.16
CA MET A 19 6.29 -18.33 -1.97
C MET A 19 6.62 -17.20 -2.93
N ARG A 20 5.60 -16.60 -3.54
CA ARG A 20 5.79 -15.50 -4.49
C ARG A 20 6.19 -14.19 -3.84
N THR A 21 5.66 -13.90 -2.63
CA THR A 21 5.65 -12.54 -2.08
C THR A 21 6.45 -12.38 -0.79
N TYR A 22 6.44 -13.38 0.10
CA TYR A 22 7.02 -13.27 1.45
C TYR A 22 8.33 -14.04 1.61
N SER A 23 8.48 -15.15 0.89
CA SER A 23 9.66 -15.99 0.96
C SER A 23 10.86 -15.33 0.27
N ARG A 24 11.93 -15.11 1.03
CA ARG A 24 13.17 -14.48 0.54
C ARG A 24 14.19 -15.52 0.11
N TRP A 25 15.02 -15.13 -0.85
CA TRP A 25 16.19 -15.92 -1.23
C TRP A 25 17.26 -15.92 -0.13
N VAL A 26 17.81 -17.09 0.17
CA VAL A 26 18.90 -17.32 1.12
C VAL A 26 20.14 -17.75 0.34
N ASP A 27 21.11 -16.84 0.19
CA ASP A 27 22.30 -17.04 -0.64
C ASP A 27 23.13 -18.27 -0.24
N ASP A 28 23.27 -18.52 1.07
CA ASP A 28 24.06 -19.65 1.59
C ASP A 28 23.39 -21.00 1.35
N LEU A 29 22.06 -21.05 1.30
CA LEU A 29 21.28 -22.26 1.13
C LEU A 29 20.83 -22.49 -0.32
N LYS A 30 21.04 -21.52 -1.21
CA LYS A 30 20.60 -21.55 -2.63
C LYS A 30 19.12 -21.90 -2.78
N ARG A 31 18.26 -21.37 -1.90
CA ARG A 31 16.81 -21.56 -1.93
C ARG A 31 16.09 -20.39 -1.26
N ARG A 32 14.78 -20.36 -1.41
CA ARG A 32 13.93 -19.44 -0.67
C ARG A 32 13.71 -19.89 0.78
N GLU A 33 13.36 -18.94 1.66
CA GLU A 33 12.98 -19.19 3.05
C GLU A 33 11.73 -20.09 3.15
N THR A 34 11.66 -20.91 4.18
CA THR A 34 10.42 -21.52 4.67
C THR A 34 9.64 -20.51 5.51
N TRP A 35 8.33 -20.76 5.73
CA TRP A 35 7.50 -19.91 6.61
C TRP A 35 8.10 -19.76 8.01
N LYS A 36 8.57 -20.84 8.58
CA LYS A 36 9.23 -20.85 9.88
C LYS A 36 10.46 -19.93 9.91
N GLU A 37 11.31 -19.98 8.90
CA GLU A 37 12.49 -19.12 8.76
C GLU A 37 12.11 -17.64 8.59
N THR A 38 11.06 -17.35 7.80
CA THR A 38 10.54 -15.99 7.65
C THR A 38 10.03 -15.42 8.97
N VAL A 39 9.27 -16.20 9.75
CA VAL A 39 8.78 -15.81 11.07
C VAL A 39 9.93 -15.62 12.06
N GLU A 40 10.90 -16.56 12.08
CA GLU A 40 12.09 -16.47 12.93
C GLU A 40 12.90 -15.20 12.65
N ARG A 41 13.15 -14.89 11.38
CA ARG A 41 13.86 -13.68 10.96
C ARG A 41 13.13 -12.41 11.40
N ALA A 42 11.82 -12.33 11.18
CA ALA A 42 11.03 -11.17 11.55
C ALA A 42 10.97 -10.95 13.07
N THR A 43 10.74 -12.02 13.83
CA THR A 43 10.65 -11.94 15.31
C THR A 43 12.01 -11.71 15.96
N SER A 44 13.08 -12.32 15.45
CA SER A 44 14.45 -12.05 15.90
C SER A 44 14.86 -10.60 15.63
N PHE A 45 14.45 -10.03 14.50
CA PHE A 45 14.66 -8.62 14.22
C PHE A 45 13.93 -7.71 15.22
N LEU A 46 12.65 -7.97 15.51
CA LEU A 46 11.90 -7.22 16.54
C LEU A 46 12.58 -7.30 17.92
N LYS A 47 13.07 -8.48 18.29
CA LYS A 47 13.83 -8.66 19.55
C LYS A 47 15.13 -7.85 19.56
N LYS A 48 15.85 -7.80 18.45
CA LYS A 48 17.07 -7.01 18.30
C LYS A 48 16.80 -5.51 18.44
N VAL A 49 15.82 -4.97 17.71
CA VAL A 49 15.54 -3.52 17.67
C VAL A 49 14.91 -3.00 18.96
N SER A 50 14.19 -3.82 19.69
CA SER A 50 13.70 -3.52 21.04
C SER A 50 14.81 -3.55 22.11
N LYS A 51 16.07 -3.86 21.70
CA LYS A 51 17.23 -3.98 22.58
C LYS A 51 17.01 -4.98 23.73
N LYS A 52 16.18 -6.00 23.51
CA LYS A 52 15.77 -7.02 24.50
C LYS A 52 15.14 -6.43 25.77
N LYS A 53 14.48 -5.28 25.66
CA LYS A 53 13.84 -4.60 26.80
C LYS A 53 12.52 -5.27 27.25
N LEU A 54 11.96 -6.17 26.45
CA LEU A 54 10.74 -6.91 26.76
C LEU A 54 11.09 -8.28 27.33
N PHE A 55 10.12 -8.95 27.96
CA PHE A 55 10.30 -10.30 28.46
C PHE A 55 10.44 -11.31 27.33
N GLN A 56 11.11 -12.44 27.58
CA GLN A 56 11.23 -13.50 26.58
C GLN A 56 9.84 -14.02 26.16
N SER A 57 8.92 -14.14 27.12
CA SER A 57 7.54 -14.55 26.85
C SER A 57 6.79 -13.67 25.86
N ASP A 58 7.12 -12.36 25.80
CA ASP A 58 6.51 -11.46 24.82
C ASP A 58 6.96 -11.80 23.40
N TYR A 59 8.25 -12.11 23.22
CA TYR A 59 8.79 -12.51 21.92
C TYR A 59 8.30 -13.90 21.48
N ASP A 60 8.17 -14.83 22.42
CA ASP A 60 7.64 -16.17 22.15
C ASP A 60 6.16 -16.10 21.76
N LEU A 61 5.39 -15.22 22.42
CA LEU A 61 3.99 -14.96 22.06
C LEU A 61 3.86 -14.35 20.67
N ILE A 62 4.68 -13.33 20.34
CA ILE A 62 4.70 -12.75 18.99
C ILE A 62 5.01 -13.83 17.96
N LYS A 63 6.03 -14.66 18.19
CA LYS A 63 6.44 -15.71 17.29
C LYS A 63 5.32 -16.74 17.07
N ASP A 64 4.65 -17.20 18.11
CA ASP A 64 3.55 -18.16 18.01
C ASP A 64 2.37 -17.59 17.21
N TYR A 65 1.95 -16.36 17.54
CA TYR A 65 0.79 -15.73 16.88
C TYR A 65 1.04 -15.42 15.40
N VAL A 66 2.26 -14.99 15.05
CA VAL A 66 2.63 -14.77 13.65
C VAL A 66 2.76 -16.10 12.91
N TYR A 67 3.40 -17.12 13.52
CA TYR A 67 3.54 -18.44 12.92
C TYR A 67 2.19 -19.07 12.58
N ARG A 68 1.22 -18.96 13.49
CA ARG A 68 -0.16 -19.44 13.31
C ARG A 68 -1.06 -18.49 12.52
N MET A 69 -0.51 -17.41 11.95
CA MET A 69 -1.28 -16.41 11.19
C MET A 69 -2.49 -15.83 11.94
N LYS A 70 -2.43 -15.76 13.26
CA LYS A 70 -3.45 -15.10 14.10
C LYS A 70 -3.28 -13.58 14.10
N VAL A 71 -2.04 -13.13 13.94
CA VAL A 71 -1.64 -11.74 13.81
C VAL A 71 -0.56 -11.64 12.73
N MET A 72 -0.66 -10.64 11.88
CA MET A 72 0.35 -10.39 10.86
C MET A 72 1.03 -9.04 11.09
N PRO A 73 2.36 -9.02 11.17
CA PRO A 73 3.10 -7.78 10.94
C PRO A 73 2.81 -7.27 9.53
N SER A 74 3.12 -6.01 9.26
CA SER A 74 3.00 -5.53 7.89
C SER A 74 3.83 -6.38 6.92
N MET A 75 3.37 -6.50 5.67
CA MET A 75 4.15 -7.17 4.62
C MET A 75 5.58 -6.60 4.54
N ARG A 76 5.74 -5.29 4.73
CA ARG A 76 7.05 -4.63 4.70
C ARG A 76 7.96 -5.13 5.81
N LEU A 77 7.46 -5.25 7.05
CA LEU A 77 8.22 -5.84 8.15
C LEU A 77 8.60 -7.28 7.83
N MET A 78 7.65 -8.10 7.39
CA MET A 78 7.92 -9.50 7.03
C MET A 78 8.97 -9.63 5.93
N TRP A 79 8.94 -8.73 4.93
CA TRP A 79 9.88 -8.75 3.81
C TRP A 79 11.26 -8.17 4.15
N THR A 80 11.33 -7.02 4.86
CA THR A 80 12.58 -6.25 5.01
C THR A 80 13.29 -6.47 6.35
N ALA A 81 12.67 -7.15 7.32
CA ALA A 81 13.30 -7.44 8.62
C ALA A 81 14.71 -8.02 8.45
N GLY A 82 15.69 -7.48 9.18
CA GLY A 82 17.11 -7.76 9.07
C GLY A 82 17.87 -6.65 8.36
N LYS A 83 18.91 -6.99 7.60
CA LYS A 83 19.85 -6.04 7.00
C LYS A 83 19.21 -4.88 6.21
N PRO A 84 18.19 -5.09 5.35
CA PRO A 84 17.56 -3.97 4.64
C PRO A 84 16.97 -2.91 5.56
N ALA A 85 16.24 -3.34 6.61
CA ALA A 85 15.63 -2.46 7.59
C ALA A 85 16.65 -1.83 8.55
N GLU A 86 17.77 -2.50 8.81
CA GLU A 86 18.88 -1.97 9.63
C GLU A 86 19.65 -0.86 8.94
N VAL A 87 19.81 -0.97 7.61
CA VAL A 87 20.50 0.05 6.81
C VAL A 87 19.63 1.29 6.61
N ASN A 88 18.30 1.10 6.49
CA ASN A 88 17.36 2.17 6.27
C ASN A 88 15.99 1.80 6.83
N ASN A 89 15.58 2.46 7.89
CA ASN A 89 14.30 2.18 8.54
C ASN A 89 13.08 2.53 7.66
N VAL A 90 13.21 3.35 6.62
CA VAL A 90 12.10 3.61 5.67
C VAL A 90 11.58 2.31 5.06
N ALA A 91 12.47 1.34 4.84
CA ALA A 91 12.13 0.07 4.20
C ALA A 91 11.05 -0.74 4.95
N ILE A 92 10.91 -0.54 6.26
CA ILE A 92 9.95 -1.27 7.09
C ILE A 92 8.55 -0.64 7.11
N TYR A 93 8.43 0.64 6.75
CA TYR A 93 7.17 1.36 6.73
C TYR A 93 6.43 1.17 5.41
N ASN A 94 5.13 0.95 5.49
CA ASN A 94 4.32 0.70 4.30
C ASN A 94 4.12 1.96 3.48
N CYS A 95 3.82 3.07 4.15
CA CYS A 95 3.36 4.30 3.52
C CYS A 95 3.84 5.53 4.27
N SER A 96 3.82 6.66 3.57
CA SER A 96 4.25 7.96 4.04
C SER A 96 3.45 9.06 3.35
N THR A 97 3.77 10.32 3.65
CA THR A 97 3.19 11.47 2.97
C THR A 97 4.18 12.62 2.83
N VAL A 98 4.13 13.31 1.69
CA VAL A 98 4.99 14.45 1.34
C VAL A 98 4.16 15.60 0.77
N PRO A 99 4.17 16.81 1.36
CA PRO A 99 3.66 17.99 0.69
C PRO A 99 4.65 18.43 -0.38
N ILE A 100 4.17 18.85 -1.55
CA ILE A 100 5.05 19.36 -2.62
C ILE A 100 5.29 20.86 -2.39
N ASP A 101 6.14 21.18 -1.43
CA ASP A 101 6.41 22.53 -0.94
C ASP A 101 7.82 23.05 -1.24
N SER A 102 8.68 22.20 -1.76
CA SER A 102 10.06 22.54 -2.14
C SER A 102 10.58 21.59 -3.21
N LEU A 103 11.73 21.90 -3.83
CA LEU A 103 12.37 20.98 -4.78
C LEU A 103 12.86 19.69 -4.09
N HIS A 104 13.12 19.74 -2.78
CA HIS A 104 13.44 18.55 -1.98
C HIS A 104 12.30 17.54 -1.99
N SER A 105 11.04 18.00 -2.05
CA SER A 105 9.88 17.10 -2.07
C SER A 105 9.92 16.07 -3.21
N PHE A 106 10.46 16.43 -4.38
CA PHE A 106 10.61 15.49 -5.50
C PHE A 106 11.64 14.39 -5.18
N ALA A 107 12.75 14.75 -4.51
CA ALA A 107 13.76 13.79 -4.06
C ALA A 107 13.23 12.90 -2.93
N GLU A 108 12.49 13.47 -1.96
CA GLU A 108 11.84 12.73 -0.89
C GLU A 108 10.89 11.66 -1.46
N VAL A 109 10.02 12.03 -2.41
CA VAL A 109 9.11 11.10 -3.08
C VAL A 109 9.88 10.00 -3.81
N TYR A 110 10.93 10.35 -4.56
CA TYR A 110 11.72 9.38 -5.29
C TYR A 110 12.37 8.36 -4.35
N PHE A 111 13.00 8.83 -3.28
CA PHE A 111 13.64 7.97 -2.29
C PHE A 111 12.66 7.04 -1.57
N LEU A 112 11.48 7.56 -1.19
CA LEU A 112 10.42 6.79 -0.56
C LEU A 112 9.92 5.66 -1.47
N LEU A 113 9.61 5.98 -2.72
CA LEU A 113 9.13 5.01 -3.70
C LEU A 113 10.19 3.93 -3.98
N MET A 114 11.47 4.32 -4.15
CA MET A 114 12.58 3.37 -4.33
C MET A 114 12.88 2.54 -3.08
N SER A 115 12.53 3.04 -1.90
CA SER A 115 12.55 2.27 -0.65
C SER A 115 11.34 1.36 -0.49
N GLY A 116 10.38 1.42 -1.44
CA GLY A 116 9.17 0.61 -1.48
C GLY A 116 8.05 1.11 -0.58
N ALA A 117 8.12 2.32 -0.06
CA ALA A 117 7.02 2.95 0.66
C ALA A 117 6.03 3.59 -0.33
N GLY A 118 4.72 3.47 -0.07
CA GLY A 118 3.71 4.26 -0.77
C GLY A 118 3.72 5.72 -0.29
N VAL A 119 3.29 6.66 -1.12
CA VAL A 119 3.38 8.09 -0.80
C VAL A 119 2.07 8.81 -1.05
N GLY A 120 1.50 9.43 -0.02
CA GLY A 120 0.50 10.47 -0.19
C GLY A 120 1.18 11.79 -0.53
N ILE A 121 0.74 12.48 -1.56
CA ILE A 121 1.24 13.82 -1.87
C ILE A 121 0.13 14.87 -1.74
N ASP A 122 0.50 16.07 -1.29
CA ASP A 122 -0.41 17.22 -1.27
C ASP A 122 0.12 18.28 -2.23
N VAL A 123 -0.59 18.47 -3.35
CA VAL A 123 -0.31 19.47 -4.38
C VAL A 123 -1.23 20.69 -4.27
N SER A 124 -1.90 20.87 -3.14
CA SER A 124 -2.76 22.04 -2.94
C SER A 124 -1.98 23.34 -3.12
N LYS A 125 -2.68 24.38 -3.52
CA LYS A 125 -2.12 25.69 -3.84
C LYS A 125 -1.22 26.24 -2.73
N LYS A 126 -1.60 26.06 -1.46
CA LYS A 126 -0.83 26.48 -0.29
C LYS A 126 0.60 25.91 -0.23
N TYR A 127 0.84 24.73 -0.81
CA TYR A 127 2.17 24.12 -0.91
C TYR A 127 2.86 24.48 -2.21
N ILE A 128 2.16 24.41 -3.34
CA ILE A 128 2.74 24.71 -4.65
C ILE A 128 3.24 26.16 -4.75
N GLU A 129 2.58 27.12 -4.08
CA GLU A 129 3.02 28.51 -4.04
C GLU A 129 4.36 28.72 -3.33
N LYS A 130 4.82 27.76 -2.52
CA LYS A 130 6.14 27.78 -1.88
C LYS A 130 7.27 27.36 -2.83
N LEU A 131 6.96 26.63 -3.91
CA LEU A 131 7.95 26.29 -4.92
C LEU A 131 8.55 27.57 -5.53
N PRO A 132 9.87 27.60 -5.80
CA PRO A 132 10.48 28.74 -6.45
C PRO A 132 9.96 28.91 -7.88
N LYS A 133 9.98 30.15 -8.39
CA LYS A 133 9.77 30.41 -9.81
C LYS A 133 10.93 29.81 -10.60
N VAL A 134 10.63 29.24 -11.76
CA VAL A 134 11.64 28.79 -12.71
C VAL A 134 12.34 29.99 -13.31
N LYS A 135 13.64 30.14 -13.13
CA LYS A 135 14.41 31.26 -13.71
C LYS A 135 14.61 31.09 -15.22
N LYS A 136 14.82 32.21 -15.92
CA LYS A 136 15.25 32.21 -17.32
C LYS A 136 16.61 31.51 -17.46
N LEU A 137 16.89 30.98 -18.65
CA LEU A 137 18.20 30.42 -18.94
C LEU A 137 19.29 31.48 -18.73
N ASN A 138 20.35 31.08 -18.03
CA ASN A 138 21.49 31.94 -17.72
C ASN A 138 22.69 31.70 -18.67
N GLY A 139 22.55 30.83 -19.68
CA GLY A 139 23.58 30.49 -20.67
C GLY A 139 24.70 29.57 -20.14
N LYS A 140 24.62 29.12 -18.89
CA LYS A 140 25.62 28.24 -18.28
C LYS A 140 25.16 26.77 -18.29
N LYS A 141 26.14 25.86 -18.44
CA LYS A 141 25.91 24.41 -18.35
C LYS A 141 26.34 23.89 -17.00
N GLN A 142 25.61 22.89 -16.48
CA GLN A 142 25.98 22.18 -15.27
C GLN A 142 25.93 20.67 -15.53
N LYS A 143 27.06 19.98 -15.31
CA LYS A 143 27.13 18.53 -15.39
C LYS A 143 26.81 17.91 -14.02
N ILE A 144 25.90 16.90 -13.99
CA ILE A 144 25.51 16.17 -12.80
C ILE A 144 25.71 14.68 -13.07
N THR A 145 26.52 14.03 -12.25
CA THR A 145 26.82 12.58 -12.36
C THR A 145 26.04 11.81 -11.31
N PHE A 146 25.22 10.86 -11.72
CA PHE A 146 24.42 10.03 -10.83
C PHE A 146 25.24 8.88 -10.23
N LYS A 147 25.00 8.58 -8.96
CA LYS A 147 25.53 7.42 -8.25
C LYS A 147 24.57 6.24 -8.39
N ASP A 148 25.09 5.02 -8.43
CA ASP A 148 24.31 3.78 -8.57
C ASP A 148 23.73 3.32 -7.22
N SER A 149 22.83 4.12 -6.65
CA SER A 149 22.08 3.83 -5.45
C SER A 149 20.77 4.62 -5.46
N LYS A 150 19.79 4.24 -4.61
CA LYS A 150 18.52 4.98 -4.47
C LYS A 150 18.76 6.41 -3.95
N GLU A 151 19.71 6.58 -3.03
CA GLU A 151 20.16 7.88 -2.56
C GLU A 151 20.72 8.70 -3.74
N GLY A 152 21.59 8.09 -4.54
CA GLY A 152 22.21 8.75 -5.71
C GLY A 152 21.22 9.15 -6.80
N TRP A 153 20.17 8.36 -7.02
CA TRP A 153 19.08 8.74 -7.93
C TRP A 153 18.27 9.92 -7.39
N SER A 154 17.94 9.91 -6.11
CA SER A 154 17.18 10.99 -5.47
C SER A 154 17.98 12.30 -5.39
N GLU A 155 19.23 12.24 -4.93
CA GLU A 155 20.14 13.39 -4.86
C GLU A 155 20.42 13.96 -6.25
N GLY A 156 20.71 13.11 -7.23
CA GLY A 156 20.97 13.53 -8.61
C GLY A 156 19.76 14.20 -9.24
N THR A 157 18.56 13.68 -8.98
CA THR A 157 17.29 14.30 -9.43
C THR A 157 17.09 15.67 -8.77
N LEU A 158 17.35 15.80 -7.45
CA LEU A 158 17.29 17.08 -6.75
C LEU A 158 18.27 18.10 -7.36
N GLN A 159 19.53 17.71 -7.58
CA GLN A 159 20.54 18.58 -8.18
C GLN A 159 20.13 19.00 -9.59
N CYS A 160 19.56 18.10 -10.40
CA CYS A 160 19.02 18.44 -11.72
C CYS A 160 17.87 19.44 -11.61
N CYS A 161 16.90 19.23 -10.70
CA CYS A 161 15.82 20.16 -10.48
C CYS A 161 16.35 21.53 -10.05
N GLN A 162 17.22 21.60 -9.05
CA GLN A 162 17.80 22.86 -8.57
C GLN A 162 18.50 23.63 -9.70
N ALA A 163 19.37 22.96 -10.46
CA ALA A 163 20.08 23.59 -11.57
C ALA A 163 19.12 24.07 -12.68
N MET A 164 18.14 23.26 -13.07
CA MET A 164 17.13 23.64 -14.07
C MET A 164 16.30 24.84 -13.62
N TRP A 165 15.87 24.88 -12.33
CA TRP A 165 15.14 26.01 -11.77
C TRP A 165 15.97 27.28 -11.71
N ASP A 166 17.29 27.16 -11.46
CA ASP A 166 18.22 28.26 -11.46
C ASP A 166 18.64 28.75 -12.86
N GLY A 167 18.13 28.12 -13.91
CA GLY A 167 18.34 28.52 -15.29
C GLY A 167 19.58 27.94 -15.94
N PHE A 168 20.20 26.92 -15.36
CA PHE A 168 21.29 26.21 -16.01
C PHE A 168 20.77 25.24 -17.08
N GLU A 169 21.54 25.04 -18.13
CA GLU A 169 21.40 23.90 -19.03
C GLU A 169 22.05 22.68 -18.36
N VAL A 170 21.23 21.68 -17.99
CA VAL A 170 21.73 20.50 -17.27
C VAL A 170 22.14 19.39 -18.25
N VAL A 171 23.34 18.86 -18.02
CA VAL A 171 23.87 17.66 -18.68
C VAL A 171 24.02 16.57 -17.61
N TRP A 172 23.22 15.53 -17.67
CA TRP A 172 23.33 14.41 -16.74
C TRP A 172 24.24 13.32 -17.27
N ASP A 173 24.96 12.68 -16.35
CA ASP A 173 25.88 11.59 -16.64
C ASP A 173 25.42 10.34 -15.87
N LEU A 174 24.88 9.38 -16.61
CA LEU A 174 24.32 8.13 -16.10
C LEU A 174 25.28 6.93 -16.28
N SER A 175 26.52 7.18 -16.73
CA SER A 175 27.49 6.14 -17.08
C SER A 175 27.89 5.22 -15.93
N LYS A 176 27.71 5.67 -14.68
CA LYS A 176 28.01 4.89 -13.47
C LYS A 176 26.86 3.98 -13.02
N LEU A 177 25.69 4.10 -13.63
CA LEU A 177 24.53 3.29 -13.27
C LEU A 177 24.67 1.89 -13.87
N ARG A 178 24.24 0.89 -13.07
CA ARG A 178 24.25 -0.51 -13.54
C ARG A 178 23.32 -0.72 -14.73
N PRO A 179 23.65 -1.63 -15.63
CA PRO A 179 22.81 -1.92 -16.79
C PRO A 179 21.51 -2.62 -16.40
N GLN A 180 20.57 -2.62 -17.34
CA GLN A 180 19.33 -3.39 -17.23
C GLN A 180 19.64 -4.88 -16.99
N GLY A 181 18.85 -5.52 -16.12
CA GLY A 181 19.00 -6.93 -15.77
C GLY A 181 20.02 -7.23 -14.68
N ALA A 182 20.88 -6.28 -14.28
CA ALA A 182 21.83 -6.48 -13.19
C ALA A 182 21.13 -6.73 -11.85
N ARG A 183 21.64 -7.66 -11.03
CA ARG A 183 21.07 -8.05 -9.73
C ARG A 183 21.06 -6.89 -8.72
N LEU A 184 19.96 -6.75 -7.98
CA LEU A 184 19.82 -5.82 -6.85
C LEU A 184 20.17 -6.54 -5.54
N LYS A 185 21.36 -6.22 -4.98
CA LYS A 185 21.92 -6.97 -3.83
C LYS A 185 21.19 -6.78 -2.50
N THR A 186 20.47 -5.67 -2.31
CA THR A 186 19.91 -5.31 -0.99
C THR A 186 18.45 -5.72 -0.84
N PHE A 187 17.65 -5.59 -1.90
CA PHE A 187 16.21 -5.82 -1.88
C PHE A 187 15.77 -7.02 -2.74
N GLY A 188 16.70 -7.66 -3.45
CA GLY A 188 16.38 -8.67 -4.44
C GLY A 188 15.85 -8.08 -5.75
N GLY A 189 15.67 -8.90 -6.77
CA GLY A 189 15.21 -8.49 -8.10
C GLY A 189 16.31 -7.92 -9.01
N ARG A 190 15.87 -7.35 -10.14
CA ARG A 190 16.77 -6.91 -11.22
C ARG A 190 16.62 -5.42 -11.53
N SER A 191 17.70 -4.78 -11.94
CA SER A 191 17.76 -3.37 -12.34
C SER A 191 17.05 -3.13 -13.67
N SER A 192 16.34 -2.00 -13.76
CA SER A 192 15.79 -1.46 -15.02
C SER A 192 16.86 -0.82 -15.91
N GLY A 193 18.06 -0.59 -15.38
CA GLY A 193 19.05 0.25 -16.03
C GLY A 193 18.72 1.75 -15.94
N PRO A 194 19.49 2.62 -16.62
CA PRO A 194 19.34 4.07 -16.54
C PRO A 194 18.15 4.64 -17.34
N GLY A 195 17.59 3.90 -18.29
CA GLY A 195 16.56 4.40 -19.22
C GLY A 195 15.36 5.08 -18.56
N PRO A 196 14.67 4.44 -17.59
CA PRO A 196 13.51 5.06 -16.92
C PRO A 196 13.85 6.35 -16.17
N LEU A 197 15.04 6.46 -15.60
CA LEU A 197 15.52 7.71 -14.98
C LEU A 197 15.73 8.79 -16.03
N GLU A 198 16.39 8.44 -17.14
CA GLU A 198 16.66 9.38 -18.24
C GLU A 198 15.38 9.95 -18.83
N GLU A 199 14.37 9.10 -19.08
CA GLU A 199 13.04 9.56 -19.52
C GLU A 199 12.40 10.52 -18.51
N THR A 200 12.56 10.26 -17.23
CA THR A 200 12.02 11.12 -16.16
C THR A 200 12.73 12.49 -16.14
N LEU A 201 14.05 12.50 -16.29
CA LEU A 201 14.83 13.75 -16.37
C LEU A 201 14.46 14.57 -17.61
N HIS A 202 14.26 13.93 -18.76
CA HIS A 202 13.77 14.61 -19.97
C HIS A 202 12.37 15.21 -19.75
N PHE A 203 11.48 14.47 -19.12
CA PHE A 203 10.14 14.96 -18.79
C PHE A 203 10.19 16.18 -17.88
N ILE A 204 10.96 16.13 -16.77
CA ILE A 204 11.16 17.25 -15.85
C ILE A 204 11.75 18.45 -16.60
N LYS A 205 12.77 18.24 -17.44
CA LYS A 205 13.39 19.30 -18.25
C LYS A 205 12.34 19.99 -19.14
N HIS A 206 11.56 19.22 -19.88
CA HIS A 206 10.50 19.75 -20.74
C HIS A 206 9.49 20.59 -19.94
N MET A 207 9.05 20.08 -18.78
CA MET A 207 8.13 20.80 -17.89
C MET A 207 8.71 22.12 -17.39
N VAL A 208 9.97 22.11 -16.99
CA VAL A 208 10.68 23.31 -16.50
C VAL A 208 10.87 24.33 -17.63
N GLU A 209 11.24 23.88 -18.83
CA GLU A 209 11.41 24.75 -20.00
C GLU A 209 10.10 25.47 -20.41
N ALA A 210 8.97 24.77 -20.32
CA ALA A 210 7.66 25.34 -20.60
C ALA A 210 7.20 26.39 -19.56
N HIS A 211 7.83 26.42 -18.39
CA HIS A 211 7.43 27.30 -17.27
C HIS A 211 8.46 28.36 -16.88
N ARG A 212 9.35 28.74 -17.80
CA ARG A 212 10.31 29.85 -17.54
C ARG A 212 9.59 31.13 -17.12
N ASP A 213 10.12 31.81 -16.08
CA ASP A 213 9.55 32.94 -15.38
C ASP A 213 8.21 32.70 -14.64
N ARG A 214 7.79 31.45 -14.53
CA ARG A 214 6.53 31.07 -13.89
C ARG A 214 6.77 30.07 -12.75
N ARG A 215 5.76 29.86 -11.93
CA ARG A 215 5.67 28.72 -11.01
C ARG A 215 4.96 27.57 -11.69
N LEU A 216 5.22 26.36 -11.25
CA LEU A 216 4.42 25.20 -11.62
C LEU A 216 2.99 25.36 -11.06
N SER A 217 2.03 24.77 -11.77
CA SER A 217 0.67 24.55 -11.25
C SER A 217 0.62 23.25 -10.42
N PRO A 218 -0.45 23.01 -9.64
CA PRO A 218 -0.70 21.73 -9.00
C PRO A 218 -0.62 20.55 -9.97
N LEU A 219 -1.22 20.66 -11.15
CA LEU A 219 -1.21 19.62 -12.18
C LEU A 219 0.21 19.34 -12.71
N ASN A 220 1.05 20.38 -12.88
CA ASN A 220 2.42 20.15 -13.34
C ASN A 220 3.26 19.43 -12.28
N ALA A 221 3.10 19.78 -11.00
CA ALA A 221 3.78 19.08 -9.90
C ALA A 221 3.30 17.63 -9.77
N PHE A 222 2.01 17.40 -9.92
CA PHE A 222 1.41 16.06 -10.00
C PHE A 222 2.00 15.23 -11.15
N ASP A 223 2.11 15.79 -12.35
CA ASP A 223 2.69 15.12 -13.52
C ASP A 223 4.16 14.74 -13.30
N ILE A 224 4.95 15.60 -12.67
CA ILE A 224 6.35 15.29 -12.32
C ILE A 224 6.40 14.11 -11.34
N VAL A 225 5.60 14.14 -10.27
CA VAL A 225 5.60 13.08 -9.25
C VAL A 225 5.15 11.74 -9.83
N THR A 226 4.10 11.75 -10.64
CA THR A 226 3.61 10.52 -11.27
C THR A 226 4.59 9.97 -12.32
N LYS A 227 5.35 10.83 -13.01
CA LYS A 227 6.44 10.39 -13.89
C LYS A 227 7.61 9.78 -13.11
N ILE A 228 7.98 10.36 -11.95
CA ILE A 228 8.94 9.75 -11.01
C ILE A 228 8.45 8.36 -10.60
N ALA A 229 7.19 8.24 -10.21
CA ALA A 229 6.60 6.97 -9.82
C ALA A 229 6.64 5.92 -10.94
N ASN A 230 6.34 6.32 -12.16
CA ASN A 230 6.42 5.45 -13.33
C ASN A 230 7.84 4.89 -13.54
N SER A 231 8.88 5.69 -13.32
CA SER A 231 10.27 5.22 -13.43
C SER A 231 10.64 4.15 -12.41
N VAL A 232 10.07 4.22 -11.20
CA VAL A 232 10.28 3.23 -10.13
C VAL A 232 9.56 1.91 -10.45
N VAL A 233 8.38 1.97 -11.02
CA VAL A 233 7.58 0.79 -11.42
C VAL A 233 8.28 0.01 -12.52
N VAL A 234 8.70 0.69 -13.57
CA VAL A 234 9.45 0.08 -14.68
C VAL A 234 10.79 -0.48 -14.18
N GLY A 235 11.33 0.09 -13.10
CA GLY A 235 12.53 -0.37 -12.40
C GLY A 235 12.40 -1.70 -11.66
N GLY A 236 11.22 -2.31 -11.62
CA GLY A 236 11.01 -3.61 -10.98
C GLY A 236 11.05 -3.59 -9.44
N VAL A 237 11.18 -2.42 -8.82
CA VAL A 237 11.34 -2.32 -7.35
C VAL A 237 10.00 -2.46 -6.62
N ARG A 238 8.92 -1.92 -7.16
CA ARG A 238 7.52 -2.05 -6.70
C ARG A 238 6.58 -1.38 -7.69
N ARG A 239 5.29 -1.79 -7.74
CA ARG A 239 4.25 -0.91 -8.25
C ARG A 239 4.15 0.33 -7.36
N SER A 240 4.16 1.51 -7.97
CA SER A 240 4.00 2.77 -7.27
C SER A 240 2.61 2.84 -6.65
N SER A 241 2.53 3.17 -5.37
CA SER A 241 1.27 3.49 -4.69
C SER A 241 1.32 4.95 -4.28
N ILE A 242 0.56 5.78 -4.97
CA ILE A 242 0.43 7.21 -4.66
C ILE A 242 -1.04 7.57 -4.48
N ILE A 243 -1.32 8.47 -3.55
CA ILE A 243 -2.53 9.29 -3.54
C ILE A 243 -2.13 10.74 -3.69
N THR A 244 -2.86 11.48 -4.54
CA THR A 244 -2.67 12.91 -4.70
C THR A 244 -3.86 13.66 -4.12
N LEU A 245 -3.57 14.51 -3.15
CA LEU A 245 -4.51 15.45 -2.56
C LEU A 245 -4.40 16.80 -3.26
N SER A 246 -5.53 17.38 -3.66
CA SER A 246 -5.60 18.67 -4.35
C SER A 246 -6.80 19.48 -3.86
N ASP A 247 -6.74 20.80 -4.03
CA ASP A 247 -7.84 21.68 -3.63
C ASP A 247 -9.15 21.30 -4.32
N LEU A 248 -10.28 21.41 -3.61
CA LEU A 248 -11.62 21.12 -4.10
C LEU A 248 -11.91 21.85 -5.42
N TYR A 249 -11.52 23.13 -5.50
CA TYR A 249 -11.81 24.00 -6.65
C TYR A 249 -10.74 23.97 -7.77
N ASP A 250 -9.76 23.05 -7.69
CA ASP A 250 -8.79 22.86 -8.77
C ASP A 250 -9.38 22.02 -9.90
N ASN A 251 -9.89 22.69 -10.92
CA ASN A 251 -10.47 22.04 -12.11
C ASN A 251 -9.41 21.24 -12.89
N GLY A 252 -8.15 21.71 -12.93
CA GLY A 252 -7.08 20.99 -13.62
C GLY A 252 -6.84 19.62 -13.00
N MET A 253 -6.85 19.55 -11.66
CA MET A 253 -6.72 18.28 -10.94
C MET A 253 -7.99 17.43 -10.99
N ARG A 254 -9.19 18.05 -10.98
CA ARG A 254 -10.45 17.31 -11.14
C ARG A 254 -10.52 16.59 -12.48
N ASP A 255 -10.08 17.27 -13.54
CA ASP A 255 -10.18 16.78 -14.90
C ASP A 255 -8.93 16.03 -15.39
N ALA A 256 -7.92 15.86 -14.51
CA ALA A 256 -6.61 15.30 -14.85
C ALA A 256 -6.65 13.91 -15.50
N LYS A 257 -7.67 13.11 -15.18
CA LYS A 257 -7.87 11.75 -15.69
C LYS A 257 -9.18 11.59 -16.48
N GLN A 258 -9.70 12.66 -17.04
CA GLN A 258 -10.84 12.56 -17.95
C GLN A 258 -10.41 12.12 -19.35
N GLY A 259 -11.34 11.51 -20.08
CA GLY A 259 -11.13 11.01 -21.45
C GLY A 259 -10.09 9.87 -21.50
N GLN A 260 -9.32 9.83 -22.57
CA GLN A 260 -8.33 8.77 -22.81
C GLN A 260 -6.93 9.12 -22.21
N PHE A 261 -6.89 9.53 -20.95
CA PHE A 261 -5.63 9.93 -20.29
C PHE A 261 -4.55 8.83 -20.32
N TRP A 262 -4.93 7.55 -20.36
CA TRP A 262 -4.00 6.42 -20.48
C TRP A 262 -3.23 6.39 -21.80
N VAL A 263 -3.71 7.10 -22.83
CA VAL A 263 -3.02 7.28 -24.10
C VAL A 263 -2.15 8.53 -24.07
N THR A 264 -2.68 9.65 -23.58
CA THR A 264 -2.02 10.96 -23.67
C THR A 264 -1.11 11.26 -22.47
N ASN A 265 -1.47 10.79 -21.28
CA ASN A 265 -0.80 11.06 -20.01
C ASN A 265 -0.76 9.79 -19.12
N ALA A 266 -0.33 8.66 -19.68
CA ALA A 266 -0.36 7.34 -19.04
C ALA A 266 0.29 7.31 -17.63
N HIS A 267 1.28 8.18 -17.37
CA HIS A 267 1.92 8.31 -16.05
C HIS A 267 0.94 8.69 -14.94
N ARG A 268 -0.20 9.37 -15.24
CA ARG A 268 -1.22 9.75 -14.27
C ARG A 268 -1.93 8.55 -13.64
N ALA A 269 -1.88 7.38 -14.29
CA ALA A 269 -2.37 6.12 -13.72
C ALA A 269 -1.57 5.66 -12.48
N MET A 270 -0.41 6.26 -12.21
CA MET A 270 0.41 5.93 -11.03
C MET A 270 -0.15 6.47 -9.71
N SER A 271 -1.22 7.24 -9.71
CA SER A 271 -1.79 7.88 -8.51
C SER A 271 -3.30 7.77 -8.49
N ASN A 272 -3.89 7.55 -7.33
CA ASN A 272 -5.30 7.86 -7.05
C ASN A 272 -5.40 9.34 -6.66
N ASN A 273 -6.50 10.00 -7.03
CA ASN A 273 -6.68 11.43 -6.74
C ASN A 273 -7.86 11.66 -5.80
N SER A 274 -7.69 12.54 -4.80
CA SER A 274 -8.75 12.94 -3.87
C SER A 274 -8.82 14.46 -3.72
N ALA A 275 -10.05 14.98 -3.63
CA ALA A 275 -10.31 16.37 -3.34
C ALA A 275 -10.23 16.64 -1.82
N ILE A 276 -9.54 17.71 -1.43
CA ILE A 276 -9.45 18.17 -0.05
C ILE A 276 -10.66 19.04 0.27
N TYR A 277 -11.33 18.72 1.37
CA TYR A 277 -12.38 19.54 1.95
C TYR A 277 -11.85 20.15 3.24
N ASP A 278 -11.48 21.43 3.21
CA ASP A 278 -11.01 22.20 4.37
C ASP A 278 -12.19 22.81 5.18
N GLU A 279 -13.40 22.74 4.62
CA GLU A 279 -14.68 23.10 5.24
C GLU A 279 -15.79 22.18 4.71
N LYS A 280 -16.93 22.13 5.41
CA LYS A 280 -18.10 21.40 4.90
C LYS A 280 -18.65 22.12 3.67
N PRO A 281 -18.71 21.49 2.50
CA PRO A 281 -19.23 22.12 1.30
C PRO A 281 -20.73 22.39 1.45
N ASN A 282 -21.25 23.43 0.81
CA ASN A 282 -22.70 23.52 0.66
C ASN A 282 -23.22 22.43 -0.31
N SER A 283 -24.53 22.19 -0.29
CA SER A 283 -25.12 21.09 -1.06
C SER A 283 -24.87 21.18 -2.58
N ILE A 284 -24.80 22.38 -3.13
CA ILE A 284 -24.55 22.58 -4.56
C ILE A 284 -23.10 22.24 -4.93
N GLU A 285 -22.15 22.66 -4.11
CA GLU A 285 -20.71 22.33 -4.29
C GLU A 285 -20.47 20.84 -4.17
N PHE A 286 -21.08 20.22 -3.16
CA PHE A 286 -21.00 18.77 -2.99
C PHE A 286 -21.58 18.03 -4.20
N MET A 287 -22.78 18.42 -4.66
CA MET A 287 -23.41 17.78 -5.81
C MET A 287 -22.59 17.90 -7.10
N LYS A 288 -21.89 19.02 -7.32
CA LYS A 288 -21.01 19.18 -8.50
C LYS A 288 -19.85 18.18 -8.51
N GLU A 289 -19.16 18.04 -7.38
CA GLU A 289 -18.08 17.05 -7.24
C GLU A 289 -18.61 15.61 -7.28
N TRP A 290 -19.77 15.35 -6.65
CA TRP A 290 -20.42 14.05 -6.68
C TRP A 290 -20.84 13.62 -8.08
N LEU A 291 -21.35 14.56 -8.87
CA LEU A 291 -21.68 14.31 -10.27
C LEU A 291 -20.41 14.02 -11.09
N ALA A 292 -19.37 14.84 -10.95
CA ALA A 292 -18.08 14.62 -11.64
C ALA A 292 -17.47 13.26 -11.29
N LEU A 293 -17.54 12.86 -10.02
CA LEU A 293 -17.11 11.53 -9.55
C LEU A 293 -17.90 10.41 -10.23
N SER A 294 -19.24 10.50 -10.26
CA SER A 294 -20.08 9.47 -10.87
C SER A 294 -19.90 9.36 -12.39
N GLU A 295 -19.67 10.50 -13.08
CA GLU A 295 -19.45 10.55 -14.52
C GLU A 295 -18.05 10.09 -14.93
N SER A 296 -17.05 10.17 -14.04
CA SER A 296 -15.66 9.79 -14.34
C SER A 296 -15.50 8.32 -14.74
N GLY A 297 -16.37 7.45 -14.22
CA GLY A 297 -16.27 5.99 -14.41
C GLY A 297 -15.06 5.36 -13.70
N THR A 298 -14.13 6.18 -13.16
CA THR A 298 -12.87 5.75 -12.52
C THR A 298 -12.90 5.85 -11.00
N GLY A 299 -13.99 6.39 -10.44
CA GLY A 299 -14.09 6.63 -9.00
C GLY A 299 -13.26 7.82 -8.48
N GLU A 300 -12.72 8.64 -9.35
CA GLU A 300 -11.94 9.82 -8.96
C GLU A 300 -12.69 11.13 -9.24
N ARG A 301 -12.52 12.14 -8.40
CA ARG A 301 -11.68 12.19 -7.20
C ARG A 301 -12.43 11.64 -5.98
N GLY A 302 -11.69 10.88 -5.13
CA GLY A 302 -12.17 10.50 -3.81
C GLY A 302 -12.33 11.71 -2.88
N ILE A 303 -12.89 11.49 -1.69
CA ILE A 303 -13.08 12.51 -0.66
C ILE A 303 -11.93 12.41 0.34
N PHE A 304 -11.28 13.55 0.64
CA PHE A 304 -10.42 13.71 1.81
C PHE A 304 -10.89 14.91 2.62
N ASN A 305 -11.67 14.63 3.67
CA ASN A 305 -12.27 15.67 4.51
C ASN A 305 -11.32 16.06 5.65
N ARG A 306 -10.45 17.03 5.37
CA ARG A 306 -9.51 17.59 6.36
C ARG A 306 -10.22 18.34 7.47
N TYR A 307 -11.35 18.96 7.19
CA TYR A 307 -12.16 19.75 8.12
C TYR A 307 -12.53 18.96 9.38
N SER A 308 -13.02 17.72 9.23
CA SER A 308 -13.53 16.94 10.35
C SER A 308 -12.43 16.24 11.18
N ILE A 309 -11.21 16.13 10.69
CA ILE A 309 -10.16 15.35 11.36
C ILE A 309 -9.94 15.78 12.80
N ASN A 310 -9.89 17.09 13.07
CA ASN A 310 -9.64 17.62 14.43
C ASN A 310 -10.72 17.30 15.46
N SER A 311 -11.92 16.93 15.03
CA SER A 311 -13.00 16.44 15.91
C SER A 311 -12.96 14.93 16.14
N LEU A 312 -12.31 14.19 15.24
CA LEU A 312 -12.31 12.73 15.20
C LEU A 312 -11.05 12.08 15.77
N ILE A 313 -9.92 12.80 15.81
CA ILE A 313 -8.65 12.26 16.35
C ILE A 313 -8.70 12.11 17.88
N PRO A 314 -7.91 11.20 18.47
CA PRO A 314 -7.83 11.03 19.92
C PRO A 314 -7.46 12.32 20.65
N LYS A 315 -8.04 12.56 21.83
CA LYS A 315 -7.75 13.75 22.67
C LYS A 315 -6.27 13.93 22.99
N ARG A 316 -5.48 12.85 23.02
CA ARG A 316 -4.03 12.87 23.25
C ARG A 316 -3.23 13.32 22.03
N ARG A 317 -3.84 13.38 20.84
CA ARG A 317 -3.19 13.81 19.61
C ARG A 317 -3.39 15.31 19.39
N ARG A 318 -2.31 16.04 19.12
CA ARG A 318 -2.37 17.49 18.90
C ARG A 318 -3.13 17.83 17.62
N LYS A 319 -4.11 18.73 17.71
CA LYS A 319 -4.87 19.25 16.56
C LYS A 319 -3.99 20.07 15.60
N ARG A 320 -4.28 19.99 14.30
CA ARG A 320 -3.54 20.64 13.21
C ARG A 320 -4.51 21.04 12.08
N GLN A 321 -4.00 21.89 11.15
CA GLN A 321 -4.73 22.30 9.94
C GLN A 321 -4.13 21.72 8.64
N ASP A 322 -3.03 20.99 8.75
CA ASP A 322 -2.26 20.47 7.61
C ASP A 322 -2.26 18.94 7.55
N TRP A 323 -3.36 18.33 8.02
CA TRP A 323 -3.53 16.89 7.95
C TRP A 323 -3.48 16.37 6.52
N THR A 324 -2.89 15.21 6.35
CA THR A 324 -2.79 14.46 5.10
C THR A 324 -2.99 12.97 5.38
N THR A 325 -2.80 12.13 4.37
CA THR A 325 -3.01 10.68 4.49
C THR A 325 -2.01 9.89 3.66
N ASN A 326 -1.94 8.60 3.93
CA ASN A 326 -1.22 7.61 3.12
C ASN A 326 -2.06 7.20 1.88
N PRO A 327 -1.48 6.50 0.88
CA PRO A 327 -2.18 6.14 -0.36
C PRO A 327 -3.51 5.43 -0.21
N CYS A 328 -3.67 4.59 0.80
CA CYS A 328 -4.92 3.86 1.04
C CYS A 328 -5.93 4.64 1.91
N GLY A 329 -5.54 5.78 2.45
CA GLY A 329 -6.45 6.69 3.17
C GLY A 329 -6.77 6.30 4.62
N GLU A 330 -6.25 5.18 5.14
CA GLU A 330 -6.60 4.69 6.49
C GLU A 330 -5.86 5.39 7.61
N ILE A 331 -4.70 6.00 7.34
CA ILE A 331 -3.87 6.65 8.36
C ILE A 331 -3.87 8.16 8.19
N ILE A 332 -4.33 8.85 9.21
CA ILE A 332 -4.23 10.32 9.29
C ILE A 332 -2.79 10.66 9.65
N LEU A 333 -2.11 11.43 8.80
CA LEU A 333 -0.70 11.76 8.91
C LEU A 333 -0.45 13.26 9.02
N ARG A 334 0.63 13.64 9.69
CA ARG A 334 1.29 14.94 9.50
C ARG A 334 2.04 14.94 8.18
N PRO A 335 2.27 16.09 7.53
CA PRO A 335 3.26 16.20 6.47
C PRO A 335 4.61 15.59 6.90
N ARG A 336 5.20 14.76 6.05
CA ARG A 336 6.41 13.98 6.35
C ARG A 336 6.23 13.02 7.54
N GLY A 337 5.13 12.26 7.51
CA GLY A 337 4.81 11.22 8.48
C GLY A 337 4.80 9.83 7.84
N PHE A 338 4.96 8.79 8.66
CA PHE A 338 4.91 7.38 8.27
C PHE A 338 3.71 6.66 8.89
N CYS A 339 3.15 5.71 8.16
CA CYS A 339 2.23 4.71 8.69
C CYS A 339 3.02 3.50 9.24
N ASN A 340 2.51 2.87 10.30
CA ASN A 340 3.10 1.70 10.96
C ASN A 340 1.99 0.68 11.19
N LEU A 341 1.90 -0.33 10.34
CA LEU A 341 0.74 -1.22 10.25
C LEU A 341 1.01 -2.61 10.80
N SER A 342 0.03 -3.15 11.52
CA SER A 342 -0.09 -4.55 11.91
C SER A 342 -1.55 -5.00 11.75
N GLU A 343 -1.79 -6.31 11.63
CA GLU A 343 -3.12 -6.85 11.36
C GLU A 343 -3.49 -7.93 12.35
N VAL A 344 -4.68 -7.78 12.93
CA VAL A 344 -5.40 -8.82 13.67
C VAL A 344 -6.23 -9.61 12.68
N VAL A 345 -6.07 -10.92 12.62
CA VAL A 345 -6.84 -11.80 11.74
C VAL A 345 -8.03 -12.35 12.50
N ILE A 346 -9.23 -11.89 12.14
CA ILE A 346 -10.49 -12.38 12.70
C ILE A 346 -10.88 -13.69 12.02
N ARG A 347 -11.26 -14.68 12.81
CA ARG A 347 -11.77 -15.97 12.36
C ARG A 347 -13.21 -16.16 12.79
N ALA A 348 -13.92 -17.05 12.08
CA ALA A 348 -15.33 -17.34 12.35
C ALA A 348 -15.59 -17.84 13.79
N GLU A 349 -14.63 -18.55 14.37
CA GLU A 349 -14.69 -19.13 15.71
C GLU A 349 -14.17 -18.21 16.82
N ASP A 350 -13.62 -17.05 16.51
CA ASP A 350 -13.04 -16.16 17.52
C ASP A 350 -14.07 -15.66 18.53
N THR A 351 -13.68 -15.68 19.78
CA THR A 351 -14.36 -15.02 20.88
C THR A 351 -13.75 -13.64 21.18
N LEU A 352 -14.41 -12.81 21.98
CA LEU A 352 -13.84 -11.53 22.40
C LEU A 352 -12.48 -11.67 23.12
N PRO A 353 -12.27 -12.62 24.06
CA PRO A 353 -10.95 -12.88 24.63
C PRO A 353 -9.88 -13.23 23.59
N ASP A 354 -10.21 -14.03 22.56
CA ASP A 354 -9.27 -14.35 21.49
C ASP A 354 -8.86 -13.09 20.72
N LEU A 355 -9.80 -12.22 20.39
CA LEU A 355 -9.53 -10.95 19.72
C LEU A 355 -8.70 -10.00 20.59
N MET A 356 -8.95 -9.97 21.91
CA MET A 356 -8.16 -9.18 22.86
C MET A 356 -6.66 -9.61 22.83
N GLU A 357 -6.37 -10.91 22.90
CA GLU A 357 -4.99 -11.40 22.83
C GLU A 357 -4.35 -11.10 21.46
N LYS A 358 -5.09 -11.23 20.36
CA LYS A 358 -4.60 -10.87 19.02
C LYS A 358 -4.29 -9.36 18.93
N VAL A 359 -5.17 -8.50 19.42
CA VAL A 359 -4.97 -7.04 19.46
C VAL A 359 -3.74 -6.68 20.30
N LYS A 360 -3.54 -7.34 21.45
CA LYS A 360 -2.33 -7.17 22.27
C LYS A 360 -1.07 -7.44 21.47
N VAL A 361 -0.97 -8.60 20.81
CA VAL A 361 0.21 -8.97 20.02
C VAL A 361 0.46 -7.99 18.89
N ALA A 362 -0.57 -7.62 18.13
CA ALA A 362 -0.47 -6.65 17.04
C ALA A 362 0.01 -5.27 17.53
N THR A 363 -0.48 -4.84 18.70
CA THR A 363 -0.08 -3.58 19.32
C THR A 363 1.39 -3.61 19.79
N ILE A 364 1.84 -4.71 20.36
CA ILE A 364 3.25 -4.88 20.79
C ILE A 364 4.18 -4.79 19.56
N ILE A 365 3.85 -5.50 18.46
CA ILE A 365 4.62 -5.46 17.22
C ILE A 365 4.74 -4.01 16.71
N GLY A 366 3.62 -3.29 16.60
CA GLY A 366 3.61 -1.90 16.16
C GLY A 366 4.41 -0.98 17.08
N THR A 367 4.30 -1.16 18.41
CA THR A 367 5.03 -0.36 19.39
C THR A 367 6.55 -0.58 19.28
N ILE A 368 7.00 -1.82 19.08
CA ILE A 368 8.42 -2.12 18.81
C ILE A 368 8.85 -1.45 17.50
N GLN A 369 8.09 -1.62 16.43
CA GLN A 369 8.42 -1.03 15.12
C GLN A 369 8.53 0.49 15.17
N SER A 370 7.73 1.16 15.99
CA SER A 370 7.75 2.62 16.14
C SER A 370 9.07 3.16 16.73
N THR A 371 9.96 2.29 17.27
CA THR A 371 11.29 2.69 17.73
C THR A 371 12.27 2.95 16.60
N LEU A 372 11.98 2.51 15.37
CA LEU A 372 12.83 2.63 14.20
C LEU A 372 12.64 4.00 13.54
N THR A 373 13.57 4.92 13.77
CA THR A 373 13.47 6.34 13.36
C THR A 373 14.75 6.86 12.69
N ASP A 374 15.56 5.98 12.10
CA ASP A 374 16.68 6.36 11.24
C ASP A 374 16.23 6.28 9.77
N PHE A 375 15.98 7.45 9.16
CA PHE A 375 15.43 7.52 7.81
C PHE A 375 16.45 7.90 6.75
N SER A 376 17.74 7.83 7.09
CA SER A 376 18.85 8.05 6.13
C SER A 376 18.72 9.40 5.39
N LEU A 377 18.70 9.38 4.06
CA LEU A 377 18.63 10.59 3.24
C LEU A 377 17.45 11.51 3.60
N LEU A 378 16.32 10.97 4.05
CA LEU A 378 15.16 11.81 4.40
C LEU A 378 15.46 12.74 5.58
N ASP A 379 16.27 12.28 6.54
CA ASP A 379 16.66 13.10 7.70
C ASP A 379 17.56 14.27 7.29
N GLU A 380 18.33 14.10 6.18
CA GLU A 380 19.14 15.16 5.58
C GLU A 380 18.30 16.15 4.77
N LEU A 381 17.26 15.66 4.09
CA LEU A 381 16.36 16.50 3.29
C LEU A 381 15.39 17.31 4.14
N SER A 382 14.90 16.75 5.26
CA SER A 382 14.03 17.44 6.21
C SER A 382 14.08 16.82 7.60
N PRO A 383 14.33 17.60 8.66
CA PRO A 383 14.31 17.13 10.05
C PRO A 383 12.92 16.71 10.53
N ASP A 384 11.86 17.06 9.79
CA ASP A 384 10.49 16.75 10.18
C ASP A 384 10.17 15.26 10.14
N TRP A 385 10.86 14.47 9.31
CA TRP A 385 10.69 13.03 9.24
C TRP A 385 10.92 12.35 10.59
N LYS A 386 12.10 12.50 11.14
CA LYS A 386 12.48 11.92 12.44
C LYS A 386 11.66 12.53 13.57
N LYS A 387 11.53 13.86 13.60
CA LYS A 387 10.76 14.58 14.60
C LYS A 387 9.32 14.07 14.69
N ASN A 388 8.61 13.99 13.57
CA ASN A 388 7.21 13.53 13.54
C ASN A 388 7.08 12.08 14.02
N ALA A 389 7.97 11.20 13.56
CA ALA A 389 7.95 9.80 13.95
C ALA A 389 8.22 9.63 15.46
N GLU A 390 9.17 10.37 16.02
CA GLU A 390 9.52 10.31 17.45
C GLU A 390 8.48 10.94 18.37
N GLU A 391 7.82 12.03 17.93
CA GLU A 391 6.76 12.67 18.70
C GLU A 391 5.46 11.87 18.69
N GLU A 392 5.06 11.31 17.55
CA GLU A 392 3.75 10.67 17.41
C GLU A 392 3.79 9.16 17.66
N ARG A 393 4.89 8.47 17.37
CA ARG A 393 5.02 7.00 17.49
C ARG A 393 3.79 6.26 16.94
N LEU A 394 3.25 6.69 15.80
CA LEU A 394 1.99 6.20 15.25
C LEU A 394 1.98 4.68 15.05
N LEU A 395 0.85 4.07 15.38
CA LEU A 395 0.49 2.70 15.04
C LEU A 395 -0.72 2.70 14.10
N GLY A 396 -0.92 1.58 13.43
CA GLY A 396 -2.11 1.27 12.67
C GLY A 396 -2.46 -0.20 12.90
N VAL A 397 -3.00 -0.52 14.09
CA VAL A 397 -3.51 -1.84 14.44
C VAL A 397 -4.83 -2.04 13.74
N SER A 398 -4.83 -2.87 12.69
CA SER A 398 -5.98 -3.10 11.81
C SER A 398 -6.67 -4.41 12.15
N LEU A 399 -7.99 -4.45 11.96
CA LEU A 399 -8.79 -5.68 11.97
C LEU A 399 -9.02 -6.13 10.52
N THR A 400 -8.60 -7.35 10.16
CA THR A 400 -8.92 -7.99 8.88
C THR A 400 -9.77 -9.24 9.12
N GLY A 401 -10.54 -9.69 8.12
CA GLY A 401 -11.49 -10.79 8.33
C GLY A 401 -12.79 -10.35 9.04
N GLN A 402 -13.13 -9.07 9.02
CA GLN A 402 -14.29 -8.55 9.74
C GLN A 402 -15.62 -9.16 9.25
N MET A 403 -15.68 -9.48 7.96
CA MET A 403 -16.87 -10.11 7.36
C MET A 403 -16.87 -11.64 7.45
N ASP A 404 -15.85 -12.24 8.04
CA ASP A 404 -15.83 -13.67 8.37
C ASP A 404 -16.49 -13.93 9.73
N ASN A 405 -16.58 -12.91 10.61
CA ASN A 405 -17.30 -12.97 11.90
C ASN A 405 -17.87 -11.58 12.26
N PRO A 406 -18.89 -11.10 11.52
CA PRO A 406 -19.42 -9.74 11.71
C PRO A 406 -20.18 -9.56 13.03
N ASP A 407 -20.75 -10.62 13.60
CA ASP A 407 -21.60 -10.58 14.78
C ASP A 407 -20.81 -10.26 16.05
N ILE A 408 -19.54 -10.66 16.14
CA ILE A 408 -18.69 -10.33 17.28
C ILE A 408 -18.32 -8.82 17.33
N LEU A 409 -18.44 -8.12 16.20
CA LEU A 409 -18.03 -6.72 16.04
C LEU A 409 -19.17 -5.77 16.44
N THR A 410 -19.71 -5.95 17.66
CA THR A 410 -20.65 -4.99 18.24
C THR A 410 -19.93 -3.68 18.58
N PRO A 411 -20.65 -2.54 18.71
CA PRO A 411 -20.05 -1.29 19.14
C PRO A 411 -19.26 -1.42 20.46
N GLU A 412 -19.78 -2.17 21.42
CA GLU A 412 -19.16 -2.39 22.73
C GLU A 412 -17.85 -3.17 22.61
N ASN A 413 -17.85 -4.27 21.84
CA ASN A 413 -16.65 -5.08 21.62
C ASN A 413 -15.58 -4.29 20.85
N LEU A 414 -15.97 -3.53 19.83
CA LEU A 414 -15.06 -2.67 19.08
C LEU A 414 -14.41 -1.61 19.99
N GLN A 415 -15.17 -0.97 20.87
CA GLN A 415 -14.64 -0.01 21.84
C GLN A 415 -13.69 -0.69 22.84
N ALA A 416 -14.09 -1.86 23.36
CA ALA A 416 -13.24 -2.64 24.25
C ALA A 416 -11.89 -3.01 23.63
N LEU A 417 -11.88 -3.47 22.37
CA LEU A 417 -10.67 -3.79 21.61
C LEU A 417 -9.77 -2.55 21.40
N ARG A 418 -10.36 -1.40 21.04
CA ARG A 418 -9.64 -0.13 20.89
C ARG A 418 -8.99 0.29 22.21
N ASP A 419 -9.78 0.35 23.28
CA ASP A 419 -9.33 0.84 24.59
C ASP A 419 -8.26 -0.09 25.18
N TYR A 420 -8.39 -1.41 24.96
CA TYR A 420 -7.38 -2.38 25.32
C TYR A 420 -6.07 -2.18 24.53
N SER A 421 -6.14 -1.95 23.22
CA SER A 421 -4.96 -1.63 22.40
C SER A 421 -4.24 -0.38 22.90
N VAL A 422 -4.99 0.67 23.30
CA VAL A 422 -4.42 1.88 23.90
C VAL A 422 -3.68 1.55 25.20
N GLY A 423 -4.29 0.75 26.09
CA GLY A 423 -3.66 0.31 27.34
C GLY A 423 -2.36 -0.48 27.13
N ILE A 424 -2.37 -1.42 26.21
CA ILE A 424 -1.17 -2.20 25.82
C ILE A 424 -0.07 -1.28 25.27
N ASN A 425 -0.41 -0.31 24.41
CA ASN A 425 0.61 0.63 23.93
C ASN A 425 1.21 1.47 25.05
N VAL A 426 0.43 1.93 26.03
CA VAL A 426 0.97 2.67 27.19
C VAL A 426 1.99 1.82 27.95
N GLU A 427 1.66 0.58 28.26
CA GLU A 427 2.53 -0.34 28.99
C GLU A 427 3.85 -0.62 28.25
N TYR A 428 3.75 -0.98 26.96
CA TYR A 428 4.91 -1.37 26.18
C TYR A 428 5.77 -0.18 25.72
N ALA A 429 5.18 1.00 25.52
CA ALA A 429 5.93 2.23 25.28
C ALA A 429 6.78 2.61 26.50
N GLU A 430 6.23 2.48 27.72
CA GLU A 430 6.98 2.70 28.96
C GLU A 430 8.16 1.72 29.09
N ARG A 431 7.93 0.42 28.87
CA ARG A 431 9.00 -0.60 28.89
C ARG A 431 10.10 -0.31 27.87
N LEU A 432 9.73 0.18 26.68
CA LEU A 432 10.69 0.54 25.64
C LEU A 432 11.36 1.89 25.88
N GLY A 433 10.82 2.73 26.78
CA GLY A 433 11.33 4.07 27.09
C GLY A 433 11.07 5.06 25.95
N ILE A 434 9.90 4.99 25.32
CA ILE A 434 9.45 5.89 24.26
C ILE A 434 8.10 6.53 24.64
N PRO A 435 7.73 7.67 24.02
CA PRO A 435 6.40 8.23 24.18
C PRO A 435 5.31 7.24 23.75
N ARG A 436 4.15 7.29 24.41
CA ARG A 436 2.94 6.58 23.97
C ARG A 436 2.49 7.09 22.59
N SER A 437 1.92 6.22 21.80
CA SER A 437 1.46 6.54 20.45
C SER A 437 0.30 7.55 20.45
N ALA A 438 0.38 8.52 19.55
CA ALA A 438 -0.65 9.56 19.41
C ALA A 438 -1.96 9.01 18.83
N ALA A 439 -1.89 7.99 17.98
CA ALA A 439 -3.03 7.21 17.48
C ALA A 439 -2.59 5.77 17.17
N ILE A 440 -3.50 4.80 17.30
CA ILE A 440 -3.15 3.38 17.33
C ILE A 440 -4.01 2.54 16.38
N THR A 441 -5.33 2.66 16.40
CA THR A 441 -6.24 1.74 15.71
C THR A 441 -6.73 2.28 14.37
N THR A 442 -6.89 1.36 13.40
CA THR A 442 -7.34 1.66 12.04
C THR A 442 -8.03 0.45 11.42
N THR A 443 -8.57 0.60 10.22
CA THR A 443 -8.92 -0.52 9.34
C THR A 443 -8.33 -0.26 7.96
N LYS A 444 -7.39 -1.11 7.55
CA LYS A 444 -6.75 -1.02 6.25
C LYS A 444 -7.37 -2.03 5.26
N PRO A 445 -7.29 -1.78 3.95
CA PRO A 445 -7.55 -2.83 2.97
C PRO A 445 -6.38 -3.81 3.00
N SER A 446 -6.66 -5.06 3.39
CA SER A 446 -5.65 -6.10 3.52
C SER A 446 -5.52 -6.86 2.20
N GLY A 447 -4.63 -6.40 1.31
CA GLY A 447 -4.42 -7.05 0.01
C GLY A 447 -3.81 -8.46 0.14
N THR A 448 -2.50 -8.58 -0.12
CA THR A 448 -1.78 -9.86 -0.10
C THR A 448 -1.84 -10.58 1.26
N ALA A 449 -1.92 -9.81 2.38
CA ALA A 449 -1.98 -10.42 3.71
C ALA A 449 -3.30 -11.17 3.92
N SER A 450 -4.45 -10.62 3.49
CA SER A 450 -5.74 -11.34 3.61
C SER A 450 -5.77 -12.63 2.78
N ILE A 451 -5.13 -12.64 1.61
CA ILE A 451 -5.01 -13.85 0.79
C ILE A 451 -4.11 -14.88 1.48
N LEU A 452 -2.95 -14.45 2.00
CA LEU A 452 -2.02 -15.32 2.72
C LEU A 452 -2.68 -16.01 3.92
N VAL A 453 -3.48 -15.25 4.67
CA VAL A 453 -4.16 -15.77 5.86
C VAL A 453 -5.57 -16.31 5.57
N ASN A 454 -6.00 -16.34 4.32
CA ASN A 454 -7.34 -16.74 3.88
C ASN A 454 -8.46 -16.06 4.69
N SER A 455 -8.48 -14.73 4.71
CA SER A 455 -9.54 -13.94 5.38
C SER A 455 -10.21 -12.98 4.41
N SER A 456 -11.37 -12.44 4.78
CA SER A 456 -11.93 -11.28 4.11
C SER A 456 -11.01 -10.07 4.29
N SER A 457 -10.96 -9.15 3.32
CA SER A 457 -10.02 -8.04 3.30
C SER A 457 -10.53 -6.84 4.12
N GLY A 458 -9.95 -6.58 5.29
CA GLY A 458 -10.40 -5.50 6.17
C GLY A 458 -11.87 -5.64 6.54
N PHE A 459 -12.69 -4.65 6.17
CA PHE A 459 -14.14 -4.67 6.39
C PHE A 459 -14.95 -5.09 5.15
N HIS A 460 -14.27 -5.41 4.03
CA HIS A 460 -14.93 -5.80 2.80
C HIS A 460 -15.49 -7.23 2.88
N PRO A 461 -16.65 -7.50 2.25
CA PRO A 461 -17.22 -8.84 2.21
C PRO A 461 -16.39 -9.81 1.35
N ARG A 462 -16.64 -11.10 1.51
CA ARG A 462 -16.12 -12.15 0.62
C ARG A 462 -16.78 -12.05 -0.75
N PHE A 463 -16.07 -12.47 -1.80
CA PHE A 463 -16.60 -12.40 -3.16
C PHE A 463 -17.85 -13.28 -3.34
N ALA A 464 -17.77 -14.57 -2.98
CA ALA A 464 -18.85 -15.54 -3.02
C ALA A 464 -18.55 -16.70 -2.05
N ASP A 465 -19.47 -17.68 -1.92
CA ASP A 465 -19.23 -18.88 -1.12
C ASP A 465 -18.12 -19.75 -1.69
N TYR A 466 -18.13 -19.93 -3.02
CA TYR A 466 -17.11 -20.63 -3.81
C TYR A 466 -16.77 -19.79 -5.01
N TYR A 467 -15.47 -19.61 -5.25
CA TYR A 467 -15.02 -18.80 -6.38
C TYR A 467 -13.65 -19.21 -6.87
N ILE A 468 -13.35 -18.87 -8.11
CA ILE A 468 -12.01 -18.96 -8.69
C ILE A 468 -11.30 -17.62 -8.41
N ARG A 469 -10.10 -17.71 -7.86
CA ARG A 469 -9.15 -16.59 -7.81
C ARG A 469 -8.08 -16.79 -8.87
N ARG A 470 -8.02 -15.90 -9.85
CA ARG A 470 -7.01 -15.92 -10.93
C ARG A 470 -5.82 -15.05 -10.58
N VAL A 471 -4.64 -15.61 -10.78
CA VAL A 471 -3.39 -14.91 -10.56
C VAL A 471 -2.54 -14.93 -11.83
N ARG A 472 -2.06 -13.75 -12.22
CA ARG A 472 -1.20 -13.57 -13.38
C ARG A 472 0.26 -13.78 -13.00
N ILE A 473 0.99 -14.51 -13.83
CA ILE A 473 2.40 -14.83 -13.62
C ILE A 473 3.16 -14.74 -14.95
N SER A 474 4.41 -14.26 -14.91
CA SER A 474 5.26 -14.20 -16.10
C SER A 474 5.71 -15.59 -16.53
N ALA A 475 5.83 -15.82 -17.84
CA ALA A 475 6.42 -17.03 -18.40
C ALA A 475 7.89 -17.26 -17.95
N THR A 476 8.57 -16.20 -17.56
CA THR A 476 9.96 -16.26 -17.08
C THR A 476 10.09 -16.51 -15.58
N ASP A 477 8.97 -16.46 -14.83
CA ASP A 477 8.98 -16.69 -13.39
C ASP A 477 9.30 -18.17 -13.09
N PRO A 478 10.29 -18.46 -12.23
CA PRO A 478 10.60 -19.84 -11.83
C PRO A 478 9.41 -20.59 -11.23
N LEU A 479 8.54 -19.90 -10.47
CA LEU A 479 7.32 -20.50 -9.93
C LEU A 479 6.38 -21.01 -11.05
N TYR A 480 6.23 -20.25 -12.15
CA TYR A 480 5.43 -20.68 -13.29
C TYR A 480 5.97 -21.99 -13.88
N ARG A 481 7.29 -22.03 -14.15
CA ARG A 481 7.93 -23.23 -14.75
C ARG A 481 7.80 -24.45 -13.84
N MET A 482 8.14 -24.28 -12.57
CA MET A 482 8.04 -25.35 -11.57
C MET A 482 6.61 -25.90 -11.44
N MET A 483 5.62 -25.01 -11.32
CA MET A 483 4.22 -25.42 -11.16
C MET A 483 3.69 -26.09 -12.43
N LYS A 484 4.05 -25.60 -13.61
CA LYS A 484 3.67 -26.20 -14.90
C LYS A 484 4.22 -27.63 -15.03
N ASP A 485 5.48 -27.86 -14.67
CA ASP A 485 6.11 -29.17 -14.72
C ASP A 485 5.52 -30.14 -13.68
N GLN A 486 4.91 -29.61 -12.61
CA GLN A 486 4.15 -30.41 -11.63
C GLN A 486 2.67 -30.59 -12.01
N GLY A 487 2.28 -30.18 -13.22
CA GLY A 487 0.95 -30.44 -13.78
C GLY A 487 -0.12 -29.40 -13.48
N VAL A 488 0.25 -28.21 -12.94
CA VAL A 488 -0.70 -27.11 -12.79
C VAL A 488 -1.12 -26.59 -14.17
N LYS A 489 -2.41 -26.42 -14.35
CA LYS A 489 -2.98 -25.87 -15.59
C LYS A 489 -2.86 -24.34 -15.59
N PHE A 490 -2.41 -23.78 -16.71
CA PHE A 490 -2.32 -22.34 -16.94
C PHE A 490 -3.01 -22.00 -18.26
N SER A 491 -3.63 -20.83 -18.29
CA SER A 491 -4.19 -20.23 -19.52
C SER A 491 -3.35 -19.02 -19.93
N PRO A 492 -3.12 -18.78 -21.23
CA PRO A 492 -2.46 -17.55 -21.66
C PRO A 492 -3.34 -16.35 -21.34
N GLU A 493 -2.74 -15.18 -21.08
CA GLU A 493 -3.47 -13.92 -20.89
C GLU A 493 -4.31 -13.59 -22.13
N VAL A 494 -5.45 -12.97 -21.91
CA VAL A 494 -6.39 -12.61 -23.00
C VAL A 494 -5.66 -11.83 -24.09
N GLY A 495 -5.82 -12.30 -25.34
CA GLY A 495 -5.18 -11.68 -26.51
C GLY A 495 -3.73 -12.11 -26.76
N GLN A 496 -3.16 -13.00 -25.96
CA GLN A 496 -1.83 -13.58 -26.22
C GLN A 496 -1.97 -15.01 -26.77
N PRO A 497 -1.39 -15.33 -27.95
CA PRO A 497 -1.34 -16.70 -28.44
C PRO A 497 -0.53 -17.61 -27.51
N GLU A 498 -0.94 -18.86 -27.35
CA GLU A 498 -0.30 -19.80 -26.42
C GLU A 498 1.21 -19.98 -26.68
N GLU A 499 1.62 -19.98 -27.95
CA GLU A 499 3.01 -20.20 -28.35
C GLU A 499 3.94 -19.05 -27.98
N THR A 500 3.39 -17.84 -27.81
CA THR A 500 4.16 -16.61 -27.56
C THR A 500 3.76 -15.88 -26.29
N ALA A 501 2.88 -16.48 -25.48
CA ALA A 501 2.37 -15.86 -24.27
C ALA A 501 3.49 -15.59 -23.26
N MET A 502 3.63 -14.32 -22.87
CA MET A 502 4.56 -13.86 -21.83
C MET A 502 3.91 -13.76 -20.46
N THR A 503 2.57 -13.74 -20.41
CA THR A 503 1.78 -13.71 -19.19
C THR A 503 0.82 -14.89 -19.19
N TRP A 504 0.83 -15.62 -18.09
CA TRP A 504 -0.01 -16.79 -17.87
C TRP A 504 -0.92 -16.56 -16.66
N VAL A 505 -2.06 -17.21 -16.67
CA VAL A 505 -3.08 -17.13 -15.62
C VAL A 505 -3.23 -18.50 -14.98
N VAL A 506 -3.08 -18.56 -13.66
CA VAL A 506 -3.39 -19.73 -12.84
C VAL A 506 -4.68 -19.51 -12.08
N GLU A 507 -5.49 -20.55 -11.96
CA GLU A 507 -6.79 -20.55 -11.29
C GLU A 507 -6.71 -21.32 -9.98
N PHE A 508 -7.06 -20.66 -8.88
CA PHE A 508 -7.15 -21.28 -7.56
C PHE A 508 -8.60 -21.33 -7.12
N PRO A 509 -9.13 -22.52 -6.78
CA PRO A 509 -10.44 -22.62 -6.17
C PRO A 509 -10.37 -22.16 -4.70
N VAL A 510 -11.28 -21.27 -4.30
CA VAL A 510 -11.36 -20.72 -2.95
C VAL A 510 -12.77 -20.93 -2.40
N MET A 511 -12.87 -21.26 -1.11
CA MET A 511 -14.10 -21.37 -0.36
C MET A 511 -14.09 -20.33 0.77
N ALA A 512 -15.18 -19.58 0.89
CA ALA A 512 -15.40 -18.67 2.01
C ALA A 512 -15.90 -19.44 3.26
N PRO A 513 -15.66 -18.93 4.49
CA PRO A 513 -16.31 -19.46 5.69
C PRO A 513 -17.85 -19.41 5.57
N GLU A 514 -18.54 -20.40 6.11
CA GLU A 514 -19.98 -20.59 5.90
C GLU A 514 -20.82 -19.36 6.30
N ASN A 515 -20.51 -18.74 7.43
CA ASN A 515 -21.27 -17.58 7.95
C ASN A 515 -20.68 -16.22 7.54
N SER A 516 -19.73 -16.18 6.61
CA SER A 516 -19.15 -14.92 6.15
C SER A 516 -20.13 -14.15 5.26
N VAL A 517 -20.06 -12.82 5.32
CA VAL A 517 -20.85 -11.93 4.46
C VAL A 517 -20.24 -11.86 3.05
N LYS A 518 -21.09 -11.95 2.02
CA LYS A 518 -20.69 -11.92 0.59
C LYS A 518 -21.11 -10.62 -0.07
N VAL A 519 -20.41 -10.27 -1.16
CA VAL A 519 -20.63 -9.00 -1.90
C VAL A 519 -22.07 -8.83 -2.39
N HIS A 520 -22.73 -9.92 -2.77
CA HIS A 520 -24.12 -9.85 -3.27
C HIS A 520 -25.15 -9.64 -2.15
N GLU A 521 -24.78 -9.85 -0.88
CA GLU A 521 -25.65 -9.71 0.30
C GLU A 521 -25.70 -8.26 0.84
N VAL A 522 -24.81 -7.38 0.36
CA VAL A 522 -24.69 -6.00 0.86
C VAL A 522 -24.84 -4.97 -0.25
N ASP A 523 -25.63 -3.93 0.01
CA ASP A 523 -25.72 -2.75 -0.82
C ASP A 523 -24.74 -1.64 -0.36
N ALA A 524 -24.61 -0.58 -1.13
CA ALA A 524 -23.69 0.52 -0.82
C ALA A 524 -24.02 1.20 0.52
N ILE A 525 -25.31 1.34 0.86
CA ILE A 525 -25.73 1.97 2.13
C ILE A 525 -25.40 1.06 3.33
N SER A 526 -25.59 -0.23 3.21
CA SER A 526 -25.23 -1.20 4.25
C SER A 526 -23.73 -1.20 4.52
N GLN A 527 -22.90 -1.11 3.46
CA GLN A 527 -21.45 -0.97 3.60
C GLN A 527 -21.08 0.35 4.31
N LEU A 528 -21.72 1.47 3.96
CA LEU A 528 -21.48 2.77 4.61
C LEU A 528 -21.91 2.78 6.08
N LYS A 529 -22.99 2.13 6.45
CA LYS A 529 -23.41 1.97 7.86
C LYS A 529 -22.39 1.15 8.64
N GLN A 530 -21.91 0.05 8.08
CA GLN A 530 -20.85 -0.75 8.70
C GLN A 530 -19.56 0.05 8.83
N TRP A 531 -19.19 0.83 7.80
CA TRP A 531 -18.05 1.74 7.81
C TRP A 531 -18.14 2.73 8.99
N LEU A 532 -19.30 3.40 9.18
CA LEU A 532 -19.54 4.31 10.30
C LEU A 532 -19.43 3.60 11.65
N LYS A 533 -19.99 2.39 11.78
CA LYS A 533 -19.91 1.59 13.02
C LYS A 533 -18.44 1.35 13.42
N ILE A 534 -17.60 0.94 12.49
CA ILE A 534 -16.19 0.68 12.76
C ILE A 534 -15.45 2.00 13.02
N LYS A 535 -15.73 3.04 12.23
CA LYS A 535 -15.13 4.36 12.37
C LYS A 535 -15.35 4.94 13.77
N HIS A 536 -16.55 4.89 14.29
CA HIS A 536 -16.87 5.48 15.59
C HIS A 536 -16.36 4.65 16.77
N ASN A 537 -16.33 3.33 16.65
CA ASN A 537 -16.12 2.48 17.80
C ASN A 537 -14.71 1.90 17.89
N TYR A 538 -14.03 1.68 16.76
CA TYR A 538 -12.69 1.08 16.76
C TYR A 538 -11.58 2.04 16.37
N THR A 539 -11.73 2.80 15.26
CA THR A 539 -10.59 3.50 14.68
C THR A 539 -10.29 4.83 15.34
N GLU A 540 -9.01 5.05 15.67
CA GLU A 540 -8.46 6.36 16.07
C GLU A 540 -7.90 7.12 14.86
N HIS A 541 -7.63 6.42 13.77
CA HIS A 541 -7.37 6.98 12.44
C HIS A 541 -8.67 6.97 11.64
N THR A 542 -8.75 6.18 10.56
CA THR A 542 -9.98 6.02 9.79
C THR A 542 -10.08 4.61 9.22
N VAL A 543 -11.14 4.34 8.48
CA VAL A 543 -11.39 3.09 7.78
C VAL A 543 -11.13 3.34 6.30
N SER A 544 -10.17 2.63 5.70
CA SER A 544 -10.04 2.63 4.26
C SER A 544 -11.16 1.82 3.63
N ALA A 545 -11.87 2.43 2.71
CA ALA A 545 -13.02 1.83 2.06
C ALA A 545 -13.10 2.21 0.59
N THR A 546 -13.44 1.22 -0.22
CA THR A 546 -13.98 1.42 -1.56
C THR A 546 -15.41 0.91 -1.57
N ILE A 547 -16.35 1.80 -1.80
CA ILE A 547 -17.78 1.49 -1.86
C ILE A 547 -18.17 1.31 -3.32
N TYR A 548 -18.70 0.15 -3.65
CA TYR A 548 -19.22 -0.12 -4.99
C TYR A 548 -20.65 0.35 -5.09
N VAL A 549 -20.93 1.25 -6.03
CA VAL A 549 -22.21 1.94 -6.19
C VAL A 549 -22.87 1.52 -7.50
N LYS A 550 -24.07 0.94 -7.43
CA LYS A 550 -24.86 0.62 -8.62
C LYS A 550 -25.35 1.91 -9.29
N PRO A 551 -25.67 1.88 -10.60
CA PRO A 551 -26.14 3.06 -11.34
C PRO A 551 -27.34 3.78 -10.71
N ASP A 552 -28.26 3.04 -10.08
CA ASP A 552 -29.47 3.56 -9.42
C ASP A 552 -29.23 3.99 -7.94
N GLU A 553 -28.07 3.70 -7.36
CA GLU A 553 -27.74 4.03 -5.97
C GLU A 553 -27.03 5.38 -5.78
N TRP A 554 -26.42 5.96 -6.82
CA TRP A 554 -25.56 7.15 -6.71
C TRP A 554 -26.21 8.31 -5.97
N PHE A 555 -27.50 8.56 -6.23
CA PHE A 555 -28.23 9.66 -5.58
C PHE A 555 -28.43 9.40 -4.07
N LYS A 556 -28.81 8.19 -3.71
CA LYS A 556 -29.03 7.77 -2.33
C LYS A 556 -27.71 7.74 -1.54
N VAL A 557 -26.65 7.26 -2.16
CA VAL A 557 -25.29 7.20 -1.58
C VAL A 557 -24.77 8.62 -1.37
N GLY A 558 -24.90 9.51 -2.35
CA GLY A 558 -24.47 10.91 -2.22
C GLY A 558 -25.18 11.65 -1.08
N HIS A 559 -26.50 11.45 -0.96
CA HIS A 559 -27.28 12.00 0.16
C HIS A 559 -26.76 11.50 1.51
N PHE A 560 -26.56 10.18 1.64
CA PHE A 560 -26.04 9.59 2.88
C PHE A 560 -24.66 10.14 3.25
N VAL A 561 -23.75 10.26 2.29
CA VAL A 561 -22.41 10.82 2.49
C VAL A 561 -22.47 12.27 2.94
N TYR A 562 -23.35 13.08 2.33
CA TYR A 562 -23.51 14.48 2.70
C TYR A 562 -24.10 14.68 4.11
N GLU A 563 -25.09 13.88 4.48
CA GLU A 563 -25.65 13.90 5.84
C GLU A 563 -24.61 13.54 6.91
N ASN A 564 -23.76 12.56 6.64
CA ASN A 564 -22.73 12.09 7.55
C ASN A 564 -21.35 12.69 7.26
N PHE A 565 -21.28 13.85 6.57
CA PHE A 565 -20.04 14.42 6.07
C PHE A 565 -19.02 14.71 7.18
N ASP A 566 -19.48 15.05 8.38
CA ASP A 566 -18.63 15.34 9.54
C ASP A 566 -17.86 14.10 10.05
N ASP A 567 -18.32 12.88 9.72
CA ASP A 567 -17.67 11.61 10.07
C ASP A 567 -16.81 11.05 8.95
N VAL A 568 -17.05 11.47 7.71
CA VAL A 568 -16.33 10.99 6.53
C VAL A 568 -14.96 11.69 6.44
N VAL A 569 -13.86 10.95 6.63
CA VAL A 569 -12.49 11.48 6.48
C VAL A 569 -11.91 11.14 5.12
N GLY A 570 -11.84 9.85 4.79
CA GLY A 570 -11.30 9.35 3.53
C GLY A 570 -12.11 8.15 3.06
N ILE A 571 -12.67 8.27 1.86
CA ILE A 571 -13.50 7.22 1.27
C ILE A 571 -13.48 7.34 -0.26
N SER A 572 -13.51 6.21 -0.94
CA SER A 572 -13.55 6.12 -2.40
C SER A 572 -14.81 5.38 -2.84
N PHE A 573 -15.31 5.76 -4.01
CA PHE A 573 -16.48 5.16 -4.61
C PHE A 573 -16.15 4.69 -6.02
N LEU A 574 -16.58 3.47 -6.36
CA LEU A 574 -16.42 2.93 -7.71
C LEU A 574 -17.80 2.53 -8.27
N PRO A 575 -18.05 2.75 -9.55
CA PRO A 575 -19.22 2.17 -10.19
C PRO A 575 -19.18 0.65 -10.03
N LYS A 576 -20.31 0.05 -9.62
CA LYS A 576 -20.47 -1.40 -9.65
C LYS A 576 -20.84 -1.79 -11.09
N ASP A 577 -19.91 -2.44 -11.77
CA ASP A 577 -20.10 -2.98 -13.09
C ASP A 577 -20.25 -4.51 -12.98
N ASP A 578 -21.37 -5.02 -13.48
CA ASP A 578 -21.66 -6.46 -13.52
C ASP A 578 -21.08 -7.13 -14.79
N HIS A 579 -20.22 -6.44 -15.55
CA HIS A 579 -19.61 -6.99 -16.75
C HIS A 579 -18.58 -8.07 -16.41
N ILE A 580 -18.93 -9.31 -16.72
CA ILE A 580 -18.02 -10.45 -16.65
C ILE A 580 -17.15 -10.41 -17.92
N TYR A 581 -15.85 -10.20 -17.75
CA TYR A 581 -14.88 -10.32 -18.84
C TYR A 581 -14.04 -11.60 -18.69
N GLN A 582 -13.54 -12.07 -19.83
CA GLN A 582 -12.75 -13.30 -19.88
C GLN A 582 -11.53 -13.22 -18.94
N LEU A 583 -11.30 -14.27 -18.16
CA LEU A 583 -10.24 -14.35 -17.15
C LEU A 583 -10.28 -13.22 -16.10
N ALA A 584 -11.49 -12.77 -15.71
CA ALA A 584 -11.65 -11.86 -14.58
C ALA A 584 -10.90 -12.39 -13.33
N PRO A 585 -10.36 -11.51 -12.47
CA PRO A 585 -9.61 -11.91 -11.27
C PRO A 585 -10.39 -12.80 -10.31
N TYR A 586 -11.71 -12.64 -10.29
CA TYR A 586 -12.65 -13.42 -9.48
C TYR A 586 -13.78 -13.93 -10.37
N GLU A 587 -14.25 -15.14 -10.11
CA GLU A 587 -15.39 -15.74 -10.76
C GLU A 587 -16.13 -16.66 -9.78
N GLU A 588 -17.44 -16.41 -9.58
CA GLU A 588 -18.28 -17.24 -8.74
C GLU A 588 -18.50 -18.60 -9.38
N ILE A 589 -18.42 -19.67 -8.59
CA ILE A 589 -18.65 -21.05 -9.02
C ILE A 589 -19.54 -21.78 -8.03
N ASP A 590 -20.14 -22.87 -8.44
CA ASP A 590 -20.89 -23.75 -7.54
C ASP A 590 -19.96 -24.69 -6.74
N LYS A 591 -20.51 -25.27 -5.67
CA LYS A 591 -19.80 -26.21 -4.81
C LYS A 591 -19.23 -27.38 -5.57
N LYS A 592 -19.97 -27.93 -6.54
CA LYS A 592 -19.54 -29.10 -7.33
C LYS A 592 -18.31 -28.77 -8.18
N THR A 593 -18.30 -27.60 -8.81
CA THR A 593 -17.16 -27.10 -9.59
C THR A 593 -15.95 -26.86 -8.68
N TYR A 594 -16.16 -26.27 -7.50
CA TYR A 594 -15.11 -26.08 -6.50
C TYR A 594 -14.47 -27.43 -6.08
N GLU A 595 -15.28 -28.43 -5.70
CA GLU A 595 -14.81 -29.74 -5.27
C GLU A 595 -14.01 -30.43 -6.39
N LYS A 596 -14.51 -30.39 -7.62
CA LYS A 596 -13.83 -30.90 -8.79
C LYS A 596 -12.47 -30.23 -9.03
N MET A 597 -12.43 -28.89 -9.00
CA MET A 597 -11.18 -28.15 -9.21
C MET A 597 -10.17 -28.44 -8.12
N LYS A 598 -10.62 -28.56 -6.85
CA LYS A 598 -9.77 -28.89 -5.71
C LYS A 598 -9.18 -30.30 -5.82
N GLU A 599 -9.95 -31.29 -6.30
CA GLU A 599 -9.48 -32.63 -6.53
C GLU A 599 -8.48 -32.70 -7.69
N GLU A 600 -8.72 -31.95 -8.77
CA GLU A 600 -7.86 -31.91 -9.95
C GLU A 600 -6.59 -31.03 -9.75
N PHE A 601 -6.56 -30.15 -8.75
CA PHE A 601 -5.41 -29.29 -8.49
C PHE A 601 -4.26 -30.12 -7.90
N PRO A 602 -3.09 -30.18 -8.58
CA PRO A 602 -2.00 -31.04 -8.12
C PRO A 602 -1.39 -30.49 -6.82
N LYS A 603 -1.00 -31.39 -5.92
CA LYS A 603 -0.23 -31.01 -4.74
C LYS A 603 1.16 -30.53 -5.18
N ILE A 604 1.48 -29.26 -4.92
CA ILE A 604 2.73 -28.64 -5.34
C ILE A 604 3.81 -28.91 -4.29
N ASP A 605 4.97 -29.36 -4.75
CA ASP A 605 6.18 -29.46 -3.94
C ASP A 605 7.06 -28.24 -4.19
N TYR A 606 6.92 -27.22 -3.36
CA TYR A 606 7.71 -25.99 -3.44
C TYR A 606 9.19 -26.17 -3.09
N SER A 607 9.61 -27.30 -2.51
CA SER A 607 11.02 -27.58 -2.27
C SER A 607 11.83 -27.71 -3.56
N LYS A 608 11.15 -28.07 -4.66
CA LYS A 608 11.74 -28.15 -6.00
C LYS A 608 11.99 -26.79 -6.66
N LEU A 609 11.52 -25.69 -6.08
CA LEU A 609 11.74 -24.36 -6.66
C LEU A 609 13.24 -24.06 -6.84
N SER A 610 14.09 -24.57 -5.95
CA SER A 610 15.54 -24.43 -6.04
C SER A 610 16.17 -25.09 -7.29
N GLU A 611 15.45 -25.97 -7.99
CA GLU A 611 15.88 -26.57 -9.26
C GLU A 611 15.66 -25.61 -10.45
N TYR A 612 14.79 -24.61 -10.27
CA TYR A 612 14.40 -23.61 -11.27
C TYR A 612 15.02 -22.23 -11.03
N GLU A 613 15.62 -22.03 -9.85
CA GLU A 613 16.29 -20.81 -9.43
C GLU A 613 17.74 -21.12 -9.00
N ASP A 614 18.71 -20.58 -9.68
CA ASP A 614 20.14 -20.65 -9.33
C ASP A 614 20.62 -19.37 -8.61
N GLU A 615 19.82 -18.32 -8.64
CA GLU A 615 20.04 -17.04 -8.00
C GLU A 615 18.70 -16.41 -7.55
N ASP A 616 18.75 -15.24 -6.92
CA ASP A 616 17.58 -14.52 -6.45
C ASP A 616 16.69 -14.01 -7.61
N PHE A 617 15.60 -14.72 -7.89
CA PHE A 617 14.52 -14.32 -8.80
C PHE A 617 13.29 -13.79 -8.04
N THR A 618 13.38 -13.52 -6.74
CA THR A 618 12.23 -13.04 -5.98
C THR A 618 11.72 -11.70 -6.54
N THR A 619 10.42 -11.68 -6.87
CA THR A 619 9.72 -10.49 -7.34
C THR A 619 8.93 -9.82 -6.22
N GLY A 620 9.27 -10.10 -4.98
CA GLY A 620 8.52 -9.81 -3.75
C GLY A 620 8.06 -8.37 -3.51
N ALA A 621 8.39 -7.48 -4.41
CA ALA A 621 7.88 -6.12 -4.38
C ALA A 621 6.77 -5.85 -5.42
N GLN A 622 6.49 -6.76 -6.32
CA GLN A 622 5.50 -6.56 -7.40
C GLN A 622 4.05 -6.86 -6.98
N THR A 623 3.79 -6.90 -5.69
CA THR A 623 2.42 -7.12 -5.22
C THR A 623 1.58 -5.90 -5.46
N VAL A 624 0.47 -6.15 -6.10
CA VAL A 624 -0.57 -5.23 -6.51
C VAL A 624 -1.02 -4.35 -5.35
N ALA A 625 -0.62 -3.09 -5.40
CA ALA A 625 -1.43 -2.02 -4.85
C ALA A 625 -2.32 -1.55 -6.00
N CYS A 626 -3.55 -1.19 -5.72
CA CYS A 626 -4.55 -0.77 -6.70
C CYS A 626 -3.94 -0.09 -7.93
N SER A 627 -4.09 -0.67 -9.10
CA SER A 627 -3.95 0.04 -10.36
C SER A 627 -5.27 0.79 -10.59
N GLY A 628 -5.21 2.06 -11.01
CA GLY A 628 -6.32 3.00 -11.01
C GLY A 628 -7.66 2.59 -11.63
N ASP A 629 -7.75 1.45 -12.32
CA ASP A 629 -8.99 0.96 -12.94
C ASP A 629 -9.52 -0.35 -12.34
N SER A 630 -8.81 -0.98 -11.43
CA SER A 630 -9.31 -2.14 -10.69
C SER A 630 -8.60 -2.24 -9.35
N CYS A 631 -9.33 -2.03 -8.28
CA CYS A 631 -8.90 -2.47 -6.96
C CYS A 631 -8.94 -4.01 -7.00
N GLU A 632 -7.78 -4.68 -7.09
CA GLU A 632 -7.71 -6.15 -6.96
C GLU A 632 -7.99 -6.60 -5.50
N ILE A 633 -8.56 -5.69 -4.71
CA ILE A 633 -9.03 -5.93 -3.35
C ILE A 633 -10.56 -6.03 -3.43
N ILE A 634 -11.05 -7.15 -3.85
CA ILE A 634 -12.39 -7.61 -3.52
C ILE A 634 -12.22 -8.96 -2.83
#